data_8de953cd9c3baf5fdceb78d84e582f9f
#
_entry.id   8de953cd9c3baf5fdceb78d84e582f9f
#
_cell.length_a   1.000
_cell.length_b   1.000
_cell.length_c   1.000
_cell.angle_alpha   90.00
_cell.angle_beta   90.00
_cell.angle_gamma   90.00
#
_symmetry.space_group_name_H-M   'P 1'
#
loop_
_entity.id
_entity.type
_entity.pdbx_description
1 polymer ?
#
loop_
_entity_poly.entity_id
_entity_poly.type
_entity_poly.pdbx_seq_one_letter_code
_entity_poly.pdbx_strand_id
1 'polypeptide(L)'
;MTPTPDTAEVRQLLIVEDDEAFARTLARSFERRGYVVLHARNLEEVEAVLEEGDGPSPGYAVVDLKLNGEASGLACVQMLHRHDAEMLIVVLTGFASIATAVEAIKLGACHYLAKPSNTDDIEAAFGRAAGTTEVELTNRSTSIKTLEWERIHEMLAETGFNISETARRLGMHRRTLARKLGKQQVK
;
A
#
# COMPACT_ATOMS: atom_id res chain seq x y z
N MET A 1 -35.14 9.30 -30.64
CA MET A 1 -34.58 8.80 -29.38
C MET A 1 -33.07 8.94 -29.46
N THR A 2 -32.55 10.04 -28.93
CA THR A 2 -31.09 10.27 -28.83
C THR A 2 -30.57 9.42 -27.69
N PRO A 3 -29.49 8.64 -27.86
CA PRO A 3 -28.89 7.94 -26.75
C PRO A 3 -28.34 8.97 -25.77
N THR A 4 -28.73 8.85 -24.52
CA THR A 4 -28.16 9.55 -23.37
C THR A 4 -26.65 9.24 -23.36
N PRO A 5 -25.73 10.21 -23.23
CA PRO A 5 -24.33 9.92 -23.08
C PRO A 5 -24.15 9.12 -21.79
N ASP A 6 -23.53 7.96 -21.96
CA ASP A 6 -23.01 7.11 -20.89
C ASP A 6 -22.14 8.03 -19.97
N THR A 7 -22.67 8.41 -18.83
CA THR A 7 -21.92 9.09 -17.81
C THR A 7 -20.91 8.07 -17.28
N ALA A 8 -19.77 7.99 -17.92
CA ALA A 8 -18.65 7.22 -17.41
C ALA A 8 -18.46 7.62 -15.95
N GLU A 9 -18.76 6.73 -15.05
CA GLU A 9 -18.66 6.93 -13.61
C GLU A 9 -17.24 7.38 -13.29
N VAL A 10 -17.08 8.59 -12.78
CA VAL A 10 -15.77 9.19 -12.51
C VAL A 10 -15.09 8.34 -11.44
N ARG A 11 -14.04 7.61 -11.81
CA ARG A 11 -13.28 6.79 -10.88
C ARG A 11 -12.37 7.67 -10.02
N GLN A 12 -12.81 7.97 -8.79
CA GLN A 12 -11.99 8.70 -7.84
C GLN A 12 -11.12 7.76 -7.02
N LEU A 13 -9.83 8.10 -6.91
CA LEU A 13 -8.81 7.37 -6.17
C LEU A 13 -8.16 8.29 -5.13
N LEU A 14 -8.16 7.88 -3.87
CA LEU A 14 -7.38 8.53 -2.82
C LEU A 14 -6.05 7.78 -2.64
N ILE A 15 -4.94 8.51 -2.72
CA ILE A 15 -3.60 8.01 -2.37
C ILE A 15 -3.23 8.56 -1.00
N VAL A 16 -2.95 7.67 -0.04
CA VAL A 16 -2.47 8.03 1.30
C VAL A 16 -0.99 7.62 1.40
N GLU A 17 -0.10 8.61 1.28
CA GLU A 17 1.35 8.41 1.17
C GLU A 17 2.08 9.69 1.61
N ASP A 18 3.04 9.60 2.51
CA ASP A 18 3.81 10.73 3.00
C ASP A 18 5.03 11.08 2.11
N ASP A 19 5.52 10.12 1.31
CA ASP A 19 6.51 10.40 0.26
C ASP A 19 5.84 11.07 -0.95
N GLU A 20 5.93 12.40 -1.02
CA GLU A 20 5.35 13.19 -2.10
C GLU A 20 5.89 12.83 -3.49
N ALA A 21 7.14 12.37 -3.62
CA ALA A 21 7.72 12.01 -4.90
C ALA A 21 7.10 10.70 -5.42
N PHE A 22 6.94 9.74 -4.52
CA PHE A 22 6.25 8.48 -4.82
C PHE A 22 4.76 8.71 -5.08
N ALA A 23 4.06 9.47 -4.24
CA ALA A 23 2.65 9.81 -4.41
C ALA A 23 2.39 10.48 -5.78
N ARG A 24 3.19 11.48 -6.17
CA ARG A 24 3.09 12.15 -7.49
C ARG A 24 3.32 11.20 -8.66
N THR A 25 4.27 10.28 -8.52
CA THR A 25 4.55 9.30 -9.58
C THR A 25 3.37 8.35 -9.77
N LEU A 26 2.82 7.87 -8.66
CA LEU A 26 1.65 7.00 -8.65
C LEU A 26 0.41 7.72 -9.18
N ALA A 27 0.15 8.95 -8.73
CA ALA A 27 -0.96 9.78 -9.18
C ALA A 27 -0.95 9.97 -10.70
N ARG A 28 0.17 10.41 -11.29
CA ARG A 28 0.31 10.56 -12.74
C ARG A 28 0.04 9.27 -13.51
N SER A 29 0.37 8.13 -12.94
CA SER A 29 0.14 6.84 -13.57
C SER A 29 -1.35 6.49 -13.58
N PHE A 30 -2.08 6.78 -12.50
CA PHE A 30 -3.52 6.57 -12.40
C PHE A 30 -4.33 7.61 -13.20
N GLU A 31 -3.92 8.88 -13.20
CA GLU A 31 -4.53 9.92 -14.02
C GLU A 31 -4.53 9.56 -15.51
N ARG A 32 -3.43 9.00 -16.02
CA ARG A 32 -3.33 8.48 -17.41
C ARG A 32 -4.29 7.33 -17.70
N ARG A 33 -4.83 6.68 -16.67
CA ARG A 33 -5.81 5.59 -16.76
C ARG A 33 -7.24 6.07 -16.51
N GLY A 34 -7.44 7.39 -16.43
CA GLY A 34 -8.75 8.03 -16.27
C GLY A 34 -9.26 8.07 -14.83
N TYR A 35 -8.38 7.94 -13.83
CA TYR A 35 -8.76 8.22 -12.45
C TYR A 35 -8.61 9.71 -12.14
N VAL A 36 -9.53 10.24 -11.33
CA VAL A 36 -9.34 11.51 -10.63
C VAL A 36 -8.65 11.18 -9.31
N VAL A 37 -7.45 11.71 -9.10
CA VAL A 37 -6.61 11.34 -7.97
C VAL A 37 -6.63 12.44 -6.91
N LEU A 38 -6.93 12.05 -5.68
CA LEU A 38 -6.79 12.84 -4.46
C LEU A 38 -5.56 12.32 -3.69
N HIS A 39 -4.90 13.18 -2.92
CA HIS A 39 -3.72 12.82 -2.15
C HIS A 39 -3.84 13.33 -0.72
N ALA A 40 -3.52 12.46 0.24
CA ALA A 40 -3.39 12.77 1.66
C ALA A 40 -2.06 12.20 2.19
N ARG A 41 -1.40 12.90 3.09
CA ARG A 41 -0.10 12.50 3.65
C ARG A 41 -0.21 11.84 5.01
N ASN A 42 -1.34 12.01 5.68
CA ASN A 42 -1.58 11.53 7.04
C ASN A 42 -3.09 11.37 7.29
N LEU A 43 -3.43 10.91 8.50
CA LEU A 43 -4.82 10.66 8.89
C LEU A 43 -5.68 11.92 8.89
N GLU A 44 -5.13 13.07 9.32
CA GLU A 44 -5.85 14.34 9.38
C GLU A 44 -6.23 14.82 7.98
N GLU A 45 -5.33 14.67 7.01
CA GLU A 45 -5.61 15.01 5.60
C GLU A 45 -6.61 14.04 4.97
N VAL A 46 -6.62 12.75 5.37
CA VAL A 46 -7.66 11.80 4.95
C VAL A 46 -9.02 12.27 5.45
N GLU A 47 -9.13 12.65 6.73
CA GLU A 47 -10.36 13.16 7.32
C GLU A 47 -10.87 14.42 6.58
N ALA A 48 -9.97 15.38 6.34
CA ALA A 48 -10.31 16.59 5.59
C ALA A 48 -10.82 16.28 4.16
N VAL A 49 -10.18 15.35 3.45
CA VAL A 49 -10.63 14.93 2.10
C VAL A 49 -12.04 14.32 2.13
N LEU A 50 -12.37 13.55 3.19
CA LEU A 50 -13.67 12.91 3.32
C LEU A 50 -14.79 13.87 3.76
N GLU A 51 -14.45 14.93 4.52
CA GLU A 51 -15.39 15.90 5.05
C GLU A 51 -15.65 17.09 4.09
N GLU A 52 -14.58 17.58 3.42
CA GLU A 52 -14.63 18.80 2.59
C GLU A 52 -14.96 18.53 1.12
N GLY A 53 -15.07 17.27 0.72
CA GLY A 53 -15.30 16.88 -0.66
C GLY A 53 -16.70 17.29 -1.16
N ASP A 54 -16.81 18.41 -1.88
CA ASP A 54 -18.03 18.81 -2.63
C ASP A 54 -18.37 17.86 -3.80
N GLY A 55 -17.61 16.77 -3.95
CA GLY A 55 -17.71 15.76 -5.00
C GLY A 55 -18.13 14.38 -4.49
N PRO A 56 -18.27 13.38 -5.38
CA PRO A 56 -18.51 12.01 -4.98
C PRO A 56 -17.32 11.49 -4.13
N SER A 57 -17.61 10.69 -3.11
CA SER A 57 -16.57 10.03 -2.30
C SER A 57 -15.66 9.15 -3.17
N PRO A 58 -14.35 9.04 -2.84
CA PRO A 58 -13.46 8.15 -3.57
C PRO A 58 -13.91 6.69 -3.43
N GLY A 59 -14.11 6.00 -4.57
CA GLY A 59 -14.45 4.57 -4.59
C GLY A 59 -13.22 3.66 -4.46
N TYR A 60 -12.03 4.24 -4.58
CA TYR A 60 -10.74 3.53 -4.54
C TYR A 60 -9.77 4.22 -3.60
N ALA A 61 -8.97 3.45 -2.87
CA ALA A 61 -7.88 4.00 -2.07
C ALA A 61 -6.62 3.14 -2.14
N VAL A 62 -5.46 3.80 -2.15
CA VAL A 62 -4.14 3.18 -1.99
C VAL A 62 -3.50 3.79 -0.76
N VAL A 63 -3.16 2.95 0.22
CA VAL A 63 -2.69 3.41 1.54
C VAL A 63 -1.32 2.81 1.85
N ASP A 64 -0.30 3.66 2.10
CA ASP A 64 0.92 3.19 2.76
C ASP A 64 0.66 3.00 4.25
N LEU A 65 1.18 1.90 4.80
CA LEU A 65 1.10 1.64 6.24
C LEU A 65 2.10 2.45 7.06
N LYS A 66 3.22 2.82 6.45
CA LYS A 66 4.27 3.58 7.13
C LYS A 66 4.15 5.05 6.75
N LEU A 67 3.32 5.75 7.47
CA LEU A 67 3.19 7.21 7.38
C LEU A 67 4.03 7.89 8.45
N ASN A 68 4.57 9.07 8.16
CA ASN A 68 5.20 9.93 9.16
C ASN A 68 4.11 10.50 10.09
N GLY A 69 4.27 10.29 11.41
CA GLY A 69 3.33 10.76 12.41
C GLY A 69 2.97 9.70 13.46
N GLU A 70 2.05 10.04 14.35
CA GLU A 70 1.58 9.14 15.41
C GLU A 70 0.56 8.12 14.93
N ALA A 71 -0.19 8.44 13.88
CA ALA A 71 -1.21 7.56 13.31
C ALA A 71 -0.61 6.66 12.23
N SER A 72 -0.89 5.36 12.31
CA SER A 72 -0.48 4.39 11.30
C SER A 72 -1.42 4.39 10.09
N GLY A 73 -0.95 3.94 8.92
CA GLY A 73 -1.79 3.72 7.76
C GLY A 73 -2.96 2.75 8.02
N LEU A 74 -2.87 1.87 9.04
CA LEU A 74 -3.99 1.04 9.48
C LEU A 74 -5.17 1.86 10.01
N ALA A 75 -4.91 2.99 10.69
CA ALA A 75 -5.96 3.90 11.13
C ALA A 75 -6.66 4.55 9.93
N CYS A 76 -5.90 4.90 8.88
CA CYS A 76 -6.48 5.39 7.63
C CYS A 76 -7.37 4.34 6.96
N VAL A 77 -6.92 3.08 6.87
CA VAL A 77 -7.74 1.97 6.33
C VAL A 77 -9.04 1.84 7.09
N GLN A 78 -9.00 1.84 8.44
CA GLN A 78 -10.20 1.74 9.27
C GLN A 78 -11.15 2.93 9.08
N MET A 79 -10.63 4.16 8.97
CA MET A 79 -11.43 5.37 8.74
C MET A 79 -12.11 5.31 7.37
N LEU A 80 -11.38 4.98 6.32
CA LEU A 80 -11.90 4.87 4.95
C LEU A 80 -13.00 3.82 4.85
N HIS A 81 -12.78 2.63 5.41
CA HIS A 81 -13.78 1.55 5.40
C HIS A 81 -15.03 1.88 6.24
N ARG A 82 -14.89 2.65 7.32
CA ARG A 82 -16.05 3.14 8.09
C ARG A 82 -16.83 4.21 7.34
N HIS A 83 -16.16 5.02 6.55
CA HIS A 83 -16.78 6.05 5.72
C HIS A 83 -17.58 5.43 4.57
N ASP A 84 -17.00 4.46 3.88
CA ASP A 84 -17.64 3.69 2.81
C ASP A 84 -17.14 2.23 2.83
N ALA A 85 -18.03 1.30 3.18
CA ALA A 85 -17.71 -0.12 3.25
C ALA A 85 -17.49 -0.77 1.88
N GLU A 86 -17.97 -0.15 0.80
CA GLU A 86 -17.77 -0.61 -0.58
C GLU A 86 -16.48 -0.06 -1.22
N MET A 87 -15.81 0.88 -0.56
CA MET A 87 -14.54 1.43 -1.04
C MET A 87 -13.48 0.33 -1.19
N LEU A 88 -12.86 0.25 -2.35
CA LEU A 88 -11.79 -0.71 -2.64
C LEU A 88 -10.45 -0.16 -2.14
N ILE A 89 -10.00 -0.67 -1.00
CA ILE A 89 -8.78 -0.20 -0.32
C ILE A 89 -7.65 -1.19 -0.54
N VAL A 90 -6.59 -0.78 -1.25
CA VAL A 90 -5.35 -1.54 -1.43
C VAL A 90 -4.25 -0.95 -0.55
N VAL A 91 -3.64 -1.79 0.26
CA VAL A 91 -2.50 -1.38 1.09
C VAL A 91 -1.19 -1.65 0.36
N LEU A 92 -0.33 -0.62 0.27
CA LEU A 92 1.05 -0.72 -0.21
C LEU A 92 2.00 -0.52 0.96
N THR A 93 3.01 -1.39 1.09
CA THR A 93 3.99 -1.23 2.17
C THR A 93 5.36 -1.76 1.81
N GLY A 94 6.40 -1.08 2.27
CA GLY A 94 7.78 -1.56 2.19
C GLY A 94 8.10 -2.61 3.26
N PHE A 95 7.20 -2.84 4.23
CA PHE A 95 7.38 -3.75 5.36
C PHE A 95 6.22 -4.75 5.39
N ALA A 96 6.30 -5.76 4.54
CA ALA A 96 5.29 -6.80 4.47
C ALA A 96 5.49 -7.83 5.58
N SER A 97 4.75 -7.73 6.70
CA SER A 97 4.59 -8.84 7.64
C SER A 97 3.22 -9.49 7.44
N ILE A 98 3.16 -10.81 7.63
CA ILE A 98 1.87 -11.55 7.56
C ILE A 98 0.89 -11.00 8.60
N ALA A 99 1.36 -10.66 9.79
CA ALA A 99 0.53 -10.10 10.86
C ALA A 99 -0.11 -8.77 10.44
N THR A 100 0.69 -7.86 9.85
CA THR A 100 0.22 -6.56 9.39
C THR A 100 -0.75 -6.68 8.20
N ALA A 101 -0.49 -7.63 7.29
CA ALA A 101 -1.40 -7.92 6.19
C ALA A 101 -2.77 -8.42 6.68
N VAL A 102 -2.77 -9.37 7.63
CA VAL A 102 -4.00 -9.89 8.25
C VAL A 102 -4.76 -8.77 8.97
N GLU A 103 -4.06 -7.88 9.66
CA GLU A 103 -4.68 -6.75 10.35
C GLU A 103 -5.30 -5.77 9.37
N ALA A 104 -4.59 -5.40 8.30
CA ALA A 104 -5.12 -4.53 7.26
C ALA A 104 -6.41 -5.08 6.63
N ILE A 105 -6.44 -6.38 6.31
CA ILE A 105 -7.64 -7.04 5.76
C ILE A 105 -8.80 -7.03 6.76
N LYS A 106 -8.55 -7.29 8.04
CA LYS A 106 -9.59 -7.21 9.10
C LYS A 106 -10.17 -5.82 9.26
N LEU A 107 -9.37 -4.78 9.00
CA LEU A 107 -9.79 -3.38 9.07
C LEU A 107 -10.51 -2.88 7.82
N GLY A 108 -10.62 -3.72 6.77
CA GLY A 108 -11.39 -3.43 5.57
C GLY A 108 -10.57 -3.25 4.30
N ALA A 109 -9.25 -3.47 4.33
CA ALA A 109 -8.48 -3.50 3.08
C ALA A 109 -8.90 -4.71 2.23
N CYS A 110 -9.16 -4.48 0.96
CA CYS A 110 -9.50 -5.55 0.02
C CYS A 110 -8.26 -6.32 -0.46
N HIS A 111 -7.08 -5.70 -0.42
CA HIS A 111 -5.84 -6.33 -0.84
C HIS A 111 -4.61 -5.67 -0.19
N TYR A 112 -3.51 -6.42 -0.20
CA TYR A 112 -2.23 -6.02 0.38
C TYR A 112 -1.09 -6.34 -0.60
N LEU A 113 -0.26 -5.34 -0.91
CA LEU A 113 0.86 -5.45 -1.85
C LEU A 113 2.15 -4.96 -1.23
N ALA A 114 3.24 -5.70 -1.46
CA ALA A 114 4.57 -5.26 -1.05
C ALA A 114 5.15 -4.27 -2.07
N LYS A 115 5.74 -3.16 -1.58
CA LYS A 115 6.55 -2.27 -2.43
C LYS A 115 7.87 -2.99 -2.83
N PRO A 116 8.33 -2.91 -4.06
CA PRO A 116 7.80 -2.13 -5.18
C PRO A 116 6.64 -2.84 -5.88
N SER A 117 5.52 -2.16 -6.04
CA SER A 117 4.39 -2.58 -6.86
C SER A 117 4.11 -1.54 -7.92
N ASN A 118 3.73 -1.96 -9.11
CA ASN A 118 3.37 -1.06 -10.19
C ASN A 118 1.85 -0.80 -10.21
N THR A 119 1.43 0.15 -11.02
CA THR A 119 0.02 0.53 -11.15
C THR A 119 -0.86 -0.61 -11.69
N ASP A 120 -0.30 -1.50 -12.54
CA ASP A 120 -1.03 -2.66 -13.06
C ASP A 120 -1.35 -3.66 -11.95
N ASP A 121 -0.41 -3.89 -11.03
CA ASP A 121 -0.62 -4.77 -9.87
C ASP A 121 -1.72 -4.22 -8.95
N ILE A 122 -1.75 -2.89 -8.74
CA ILE A 122 -2.76 -2.23 -7.91
C ILE A 122 -4.14 -2.29 -8.57
N GLU A 123 -4.21 -1.99 -9.87
CA GLU A 123 -5.46 -2.04 -10.62
C GLU A 123 -6.03 -3.47 -10.69
N ALA A 124 -5.16 -4.47 -10.88
CA ALA A 124 -5.55 -5.88 -10.80
C ALA A 124 -6.03 -6.27 -9.40
N ALA A 125 -5.51 -5.64 -8.34
CA ALA A 125 -5.99 -5.86 -6.97
C ALA A 125 -7.40 -5.29 -6.78
N PHE A 126 -7.71 -4.10 -7.28
CA PHE A 126 -9.06 -3.56 -7.31
C PHE A 126 -10.03 -4.46 -8.09
N GLY A 127 -9.64 -4.92 -9.29
CA GLY A 127 -10.46 -5.79 -10.12
C GLY A 127 -10.81 -7.12 -9.44
N ARG A 128 -9.88 -7.73 -8.72
CA ARG A 128 -10.12 -8.97 -7.96
C ARG A 128 -11.13 -8.78 -6.82
N ALA A 129 -11.08 -7.64 -6.15
CA ALA A 129 -12.00 -7.33 -5.07
C ALA A 129 -13.42 -7.03 -5.57
N ALA A 130 -13.56 -6.41 -6.73
CA ALA A 130 -14.84 -6.10 -7.37
C ALA A 130 -15.60 -7.32 -7.92
N GLY A 131 -15.13 -8.56 -7.70
CA GLY A 131 -15.89 -9.79 -7.95
C GLY A 131 -15.54 -10.56 -9.21
N THR A 132 -14.35 -10.40 -9.77
CA THR A 132 -13.85 -11.31 -10.81
C THR A 132 -13.31 -12.58 -10.13
N THR A 133 -14.14 -13.63 -10.08
CA THR A 133 -13.86 -14.92 -9.42
C THR A 133 -12.88 -15.80 -10.23
N GLU A 134 -11.97 -15.26 -11.00
CA GLU A 134 -10.81 -15.99 -11.48
C GLU A 134 -9.65 -15.75 -10.52
N VAL A 135 -9.61 -16.59 -9.51
CA VAL A 135 -8.43 -16.72 -8.66
C VAL A 135 -7.33 -17.37 -9.51
N GLU A 136 -6.70 -16.62 -10.39
CA GLU A 136 -5.33 -16.93 -10.73
C GLU A 136 -4.50 -16.64 -9.48
N LEU A 137 -4.22 -17.68 -8.73
CA LEU A 137 -3.08 -17.72 -7.83
C LEU A 137 -1.84 -17.49 -8.70
N THR A 138 -1.60 -16.26 -9.12
CA THR A 138 -0.30 -15.86 -9.57
C THR A 138 0.62 -16.01 -8.36
N ASN A 139 1.12 -17.23 -8.21
CA ASN A 139 2.35 -17.51 -7.52
C ASN A 139 3.45 -16.69 -8.21
N ARG A 140 3.48 -15.37 -8.01
CA ARG A 140 4.75 -14.69 -7.95
C ARG A 140 5.42 -15.31 -6.74
N SER A 141 6.23 -16.32 -7.03
CA SER A 141 7.09 -16.95 -6.04
C SER A 141 7.73 -15.80 -5.28
N THR A 142 7.26 -15.56 -4.05
CA THR A 142 7.94 -14.70 -3.11
C THR A 142 9.35 -15.27 -3.10
N SER A 143 10.27 -14.61 -3.80
CA SER A 143 11.58 -15.18 -4.01
C SER A 143 12.14 -15.42 -2.61
N ILE A 144 12.85 -16.54 -2.42
CA ILE A 144 13.53 -16.83 -1.15
C ILE A 144 14.31 -15.61 -0.66
N LYS A 145 14.78 -14.75 -1.59
CA LYS A 145 15.41 -13.46 -1.30
C LYS A 145 14.47 -12.43 -0.66
N THR A 146 13.19 -12.43 -1.02
CA THR A 146 12.19 -11.49 -0.45
C THR A 146 11.85 -11.91 0.99
N LEU A 147 11.62 -13.20 1.24
CA LEU A 147 11.38 -13.73 2.59
C LEU A 147 12.58 -13.54 3.52
N GLU A 148 13.80 -13.78 3.00
CA GLU A 148 15.03 -13.53 3.76
C GLU A 148 15.17 -12.04 4.11
N TRP A 149 14.79 -11.16 3.19
CA TRP A 149 14.87 -9.72 3.36
C TRP A 149 13.85 -9.20 4.38
N GLU A 150 12.62 -9.69 4.34
CA GLU A 150 11.58 -9.39 5.32
C GLU A 150 12.02 -9.77 6.74
N ARG A 151 12.57 -10.97 6.90
CA ARG A 151 13.10 -11.44 8.19
C ARG A 151 14.27 -10.60 8.70
N ILE A 152 15.13 -10.11 7.81
CA ILE A 152 16.23 -9.21 8.16
C ILE A 152 15.68 -7.87 8.69
N HIS A 153 14.67 -7.29 8.03
CA HIS A 153 14.10 -6.01 8.42
C HIS A 153 13.31 -6.10 9.72
N GLU A 154 12.51 -7.13 9.91
CA GLU A 154 11.78 -7.39 11.16
C GLU A 154 12.76 -7.47 12.34
N MET A 155 13.83 -8.25 12.19
CA MET A 155 14.85 -8.39 13.22
C MET A 155 15.65 -7.12 13.47
N LEU A 156 15.89 -6.29 12.44
CA LEU A 156 16.51 -4.98 12.59
C LEU A 156 15.63 -4.03 13.43
N ALA A 157 14.33 -4.01 13.17
CA ALA A 157 13.39 -3.21 13.95
C ALA A 157 13.35 -3.65 15.42
N GLU A 158 13.28 -4.97 15.68
CA GLU A 158 13.30 -5.53 17.05
C GLU A 158 14.59 -5.23 17.82
N THR A 159 15.72 -5.11 17.13
CA THR A 159 17.03 -4.87 17.74
C THR A 159 17.43 -3.39 17.76
N GLY A 160 16.49 -2.48 17.43
CA GLY A 160 16.76 -1.04 17.36
C GLY A 160 17.86 -0.70 16.34
N PHE A 161 17.85 -1.39 15.18
CA PHE A 161 18.83 -1.25 14.09
C PHE A 161 20.27 -1.60 14.46
N ASN A 162 20.46 -2.41 15.49
CA ASN A 162 21.77 -2.92 15.88
C ASN A 162 22.22 -4.07 14.99
N ILE A 163 23.05 -3.77 13.97
CA ILE A 163 23.50 -4.73 12.95
C ILE A 163 24.20 -5.95 13.57
N SER A 164 24.96 -5.78 14.67
CA SER A 164 25.67 -6.88 15.31
C SER A 164 24.71 -7.85 16.01
N GLU A 165 23.76 -7.32 16.73
CA GLU A 165 22.73 -8.11 17.43
C GLU A 165 21.76 -8.77 16.44
N THR A 166 21.35 -8.05 15.40
CA THR A 166 20.52 -8.59 14.32
C THR A 166 21.21 -9.77 13.63
N ALA A 167 22.50 -9.63 13.27
CA ALA A 167 23.24 -10.71 12.64
C ALA A 167 23.35 -11.95 13.56
N ARG A 168 23.57 -11.73 14.86
CA ARG A 168 23.61 -12.79 15.86
C ARG A 168 22.26 -13.54 15.94
N ARG A 169 21.14 -12.84 16.03
CA ARG A 169 19.80 -13.43 16.11
C ARG A 169 19.40 -14.15 14.83
N LEU A 170 19.85 -13.66 13.67
CA LEU A 170 19.62 -14.29 12.36
C LEU A 170 20.58 -15.45 12.05
N GLY A 171 21.53 -15.74 12.94
CA GLY A 171 22.52 -16.80 12.73
C GLY A 171 23.48 -16.53 11.57
N MET A 172 23.73 -15.24 11.22
CA MET A 172 24.60 -14.86 10.13
C MET A 172 25.76 -13.98 10.59
N HIS A 173 26.84 -13.97 9.80
CA HIS A 173 27.99 -13.12 10.11
C HIS A 173 27.66 -11.65 9.86
N ARG A 174 28.09 -10.73 10.77
CA ARG A 174 27.87 -9.28 10.67
C ARG A 174 28.22 -8.69 9.29
N ARG A 175 29.35 -9.13 8.70
CA ARG A 175 29.76 -8.69 7.35
C ARG A 175 28.77 -9.10 6.27
N THR A 176 28.15 -10.28 6.39
CA THR A 176 27.12 -10.75 5.45
C THR A 176 25.89 -9.88 5.51
N LEU A 177 25.43 -9.55 6.72
CA LEU A 177 24.28 -8.66 6.92
C LEU A 177 24.59 -7.26 6.39
N ALA A 178 25.73 -6.66 6.76
CA ALA A 178 26.13 -5.34 6.28
C ALA A 178 26.21 -5.26 4.75
N ARG A 179 26.77 -6.30 4.09
CA ARG A 179 26.82 -6.38 2.62
C ARG A 179 25.43 -6.49 1.98
N LYS A 180 24.50 -7.23 2.61
CA LYS A 180 23.12 -7.34 2.14
C LYS A 180 22.40 -5.99 2.25
N LEU A 181 22.55 -5.28 3.36
CA LEU A 181 21.99 -3.95 3.57
C LEU A 181 22.58 -2.91 2.61
N GLY A 182 23.88 -2.93 2.36
CA GLY A 182 24.56 -1.99 1.48
C GLY A 182 24.23 -2.15 -0.02
N LYS A 183 23.82 -3.35 -0.46
CA LYS A 183 23.47 -3.59 -1.88
C LYS A 183 22.16 -2.92 -2.33
N GLN A 184 21.29 -2.51 -1.43
CA GLN A 184 20.03 -1.84 -1.76
C GLN A 184 20.06 -0.31 -1.62
N GLN A 185 21.10 0.26 -1.02
CA GLN A 185 21.27 1.72 -1.00
C GLN A 185 21.82 2.30 -2.32
N VAL A 186 22.12 1.42 -3.31
CA VAL A 186 22.67 1.80 -4.62
C VAL A 186 21.72 1.30 -5.72
N LYS A 187 20.51 1.91 -5.76
CA LYS A 187 19.69 1.98 -7.00
C LYS A 187 18.74 3.14 -6.90
#